data_c65a7ece3481c3e03a2f953b46e2043f
#
_entry.id   c65a7ece3481c3e03a2f953b46e2043f
#
_cell.length_a   1.000
_cell.length_b   1.000
_cell.length_c   1.000
_cell.angle_alpha   90.00
_cell.angle_beta   90.00
_cell.angle_gamma   90.00
#
_symmetry.space_group_name_H-M   'P 1'
#
loop_
_entity.id
_entity.type
_entity.pdbx_description
1 polymer ?
#
loop_
_entity_poly.entity_id
_entity_poly.type
_entity_poly.pdbx_seq_one_letter_code
_entity_poly.pdbx_strand_id
1 'polypeptide(L)'
;MERINNAIGEVIMSLKESDIYKEYKESEKELSSSDREKLDALKYHREMVLNTASWEDRARAEEIYRSLMLSPSARRYILSEKKLLKIISDIYEKIGQIM
;
A
#
# COMPACT_ATOMS: atom_id res chain seq x y z
N MET A 1 22.23 -11.00 -16.99
CA MET A 1 20.78 -10.93 -16.77
C MET A 1 20.27 -11.93 -15.75
N GLU A 2 20.66 -13.21 -15.82
CA GLU A 2 20.25 -14.23 -14.85
C GLU A 2 20.60 -13.88 -13.40
N ARG A 3 21.78 -13.34 -13.14
CA ARG A 3 22.19 -12.96 -11.78
C ARG A 3 21.31 -11.87 -11.20
N ILE A 4 20.92 -10.90 -12.00
CA ILE A 4 20.03 -9.80 -11.58
C ILE A 4 18.65 -10.34 -11.28
N ASN A 5 18.11 -11.21 -12.15
CA ASN A 5 16.80 -11.82 -11.95
C ASN A 5 16.75 -12.69 -10.69
N ASN A 6 17.82 -13.45 -10.43
CA ASN A 6 17.92 -14.29 -9.24
C ASN A 6 18.01 -13.43 -7.97
N ALA A 7 18.78 -12.34 -8.01
CA ALA A 7 18.89 -11.42 -6.88
C ALA A 7 17.55 -10.75 -6.57
N ILE A 8 16.80 -10.33 -7.59
CA ILE A 8 15.47 -9.76 -7.43
C ILE A 8 14.52 -10.79 -6.84
N GLY A 9 14.58 -12.05 -7.32
CA GLY A 9 13.77 -13.14 -6.79
C GLY A 9 14.04 -13.39 -5.30
N GLU A 10 15.31 -13.38 -4.88
CA GLU A 10 15.69 -13.53 -3.48
C GLU A 10 15.16 -12.38 -2.61
N VAL A 11 15.25 -11.14 -3.10
CA VAL A 11 14.71 -9.98 -2.41
C VAL A 11 13.20 -10.10 -2.21
N ILE A 12 12.48 -10.51 -3.25
CA ILE A 12 11.03 -10.71 -3.17
C ILE A 12 10.69 -11.79 -2.14
N MET A 13 11.41 -12.90 -2.14
CA MET A 13 11.20 -13.97 -1.17
C MET A 13 11.48 -13.50 0.26
N SER A 14 12.56 -12.78 0.47
CA SER A 14 12.91 -12.21 1.77
C SER A 14 11.84 -11.24 2.25
N LEU A 15 11.30 -10.42 1.34
CA LEU A 15 10.22 -9.49 1.66
C LEU A 15 8.96 -10.23 2.10
N LYS A 16 8.59 -11.30 1.39
CA LYS A 16 7.41 -12.12 1.73
C LYS A 16 7.55 -12.85 3.06
N GLU A 17 8.77 -13.17 3.47
CA GLU A 17 9.06 -13.81 4.75
C GLU A 17 9.19 -12.80 5.89
N SER A 18 9.23 -11.50 5.60
CA SER A 18 9.39 -10.47 6.61
C SER A 18 8.15 -10.33 7.49
N ASP A 19 8.37 -9.90 8.74
CA ASP A 19 7.28 -9.64 9.68
C ASP A 19 6.36 -8.52 9.19
N ILE A 20 6.91 -7.55 8.49
CA ILE A 20 6.14 -6.43 7.92
C ILE A 20 5.14 -6.92 6.88
N TYR A 21 5.57 -7.82 5.99
CA TYR A 21 4.67 -8.41 4.99
C TYR A 21 3.60 -9.28 5.63
N LYS A 22 3.98 -10.09 6.62
CA LYS A 22 3.03 -10.94 7.36
C LYS A 22 1.98 -10.10 8.08
N GLU A 23 2.39 -9.01 8.71
CA GLU A 23 1.49 -8.06 9.37
C GLU A 23 0.52 -7.44 8.36
N TYR A 24 1.01 -7.04 7.21
CA TYR A 24 0.17 -6.51 6.13
C TYR A 24 -0.88 -7.54 5.70
N LYS A 25 -0.50 -8.78 5.48
CA LYS A 25 -1.41 -9.84 5.07
C LYS A 25 -2.44 -10.19 6.13
N GLU A 26 -2.04 -10.23 7.40
CA GLU A 26 -2.98 -10.45 8.50
C GLU A 26 -3.98 -9.31 8.64
N SER A 27 -3.50 -8.07 8.55
CA SER A 27 -4.38 -6.91 8.62
C SER A 27 -5.38 -6.87 7.47
N GLU A 28 -4.98 -7.31 6.27
CA GLU A 28 -5.87 -7.43 5.12
C GLU A 28 -7.02 -8.41 5.40
N LYS A 29 -6.73 -9.54 6.03
CA LYS A 29 -7.74 -10.55 6.36
C LYS A 29 -8.78 -10.06 7.36
N GLU A 30 -8.40 -9.16 8.25
CA GLU A 30 -9.28 -8.63 9.28
C GLU A 30 -10.18 -7.49 8.81
N LEU A 31 -10.00 -7.00 7.58
CA LEU A 31 -10.83 -5.93 7.04
C LEU A 31 -12.27 -6.39 6.86
N SER A 32 -13.21 -5.55 7.31
CA SER A 32 -14.64 -5.78 7.07
C SER A 32 -14.99 -5.48 5.62
N SER A 33 -16.15 -5.95 5.17
CA SER A 33 -16.67 -5.62 3.82
C SER A 33 -16.83 -4.12 3.65
N SER A 34 -17.30 -3.43 4.68
CA SER A 34 -17.45 -1.97 4.66
C SER A 34 -16.11 -1.27 4.49
N ASP A 35 -15.08 -1.71 5.21
CA ASP A 35 -13.73 -1.14 5.10
C ASP A 35 -13.14 -1.39 3.72
N ARG A 36 -13.35 -2.58 3.13
CA ARG A 36 -12.89 -2.90 1.78
C ARG A 36 -13.55 -2.01 0.73
N GLU A 37 -14.84 -1.77 0.84
CA GLU A 37 -15.57 -0.87 -0.05
C GLU A 37 -15.03 0.56 0.03
N LYS A 38 -14.75 1.03 1.25
CA LYS A 38 -14.18 2.37 1.46
C LYS A 38 -12.76 2.47 0.90
N LEU A 39 -11.95 1.43 1.03
CA LEU A 39 -10.60 1.40 0.46
C LEU A 39 -10.65 1.45 -1.07
N ASP A 40 -11.57 0.72 -1.68
CA ASP A 40 -11.77 0.75 -3.13
C ASP A 40 -12.21 2.13 -3.60
N ALA A 41 -13.15 2.76 -2.87
CA ALA A 41 -13.60 4.10 -3.18
C ALA A 41 -12.48 5.14 -3.02
N LEU A 42 -11.64 5.00 -1.98
CA LEU A 42 -10.48 5.87 -1.79
C LEU A 42 -9.51 5.78 -2.95
N LYS A 43 -9.22 4.56 -3.38
CA LYS A 43 -8.34 4.31 -4.53
C LYS A 43 -8.89 4.95 -5.80
N TYR A 44 -10.19 4.79 -6.04
CA TYR A 44 -10.86 5.38 -7.19
C TYR A 44 -10.74 6.90 -7.20
N HIS A 45 -11.05 7.56 -6.10
CA HIS A 45 -10.98 9.02 -6.03
C HIS A 45 -9.56 9.55 -6.13
N ARG A 46 -8.58 8.85 -5.59
CA ARG A 46 -7.16 9.21 -5.72
C ARG A 46 -6.69 9.11 -7.17
N GLU A 47 -7.12 8.08 -7.90
CA GLU A 47 -6.82 7.95 -9.33
C GLU A 47 -7.47 9.08 -10.13
N MET A 48 -8.70 9.47 -9.80
CA MET A 48 -9.37 10.57 -10.47
C MET A 48 -8.67 11.91 -10.21
N VAL A 49 -8.15 12.14 -9.01
CA VAL A 49 -7.35 13.34 -8.72
C VAL A 49 -6.11 13.39 -9.60
N LEU A 50 -5.42 12.26 -9.76
CA LEU A 50 -4.22 12.20 -10.59
C LEU A 50 -4.51 12.44 -12.07
N ASN A 51 -5.66 11.97 -12.55
CA ASN A 51 -6.01 12.05 -13.98
C ASN A 51 -6.69 13.37 -14.37
N THR A 52 -7.52 13.93 -13.49
CA THR A 52 -8.36 15.08 -13.81
C THR A 52 -8.09 16.30 -12.94
N ALA A 53 -7.27 16.14 -11.89
CA ALA A 53 -7.05 17.16 -10.87
C ALA A 53 -8.36 17.67 -10.24
N SER A 54 -9.37 16.78 -10.14
CA SER A 54 -10.69 17.10 -9.62
C SER A 54 -10.63 17.50 -8.15
N TRP A 55 -11.16 18.68 -7.86
CA TRP A 55 -11.24 19.18 -6.49
C TRP A 55 -12.23 18.38 -5.64
N GLU A 56 -13.34 17.98 -6.25
CA GLU A 56 -14.37 17.19 -5.60
C GLU A 56 -13.84 15.80 -5.22
N ASP A 57 -13.08 15.16 -6.11
CA ASP A 57 -12.48 13.87 -5.83
C ASP A 57 -11.45 13.94 -4.71
N ARG A 58 -10.69 15.03 -4.64
CA ARG A 58 -9.74 15.24 -3.54
C ARG A 58 -10.45 15.35 -2.20
N ALA A 59 -11.52 16.14 -2.13
CA ALA A 59 -12.30 16.28 -0.91
C ALA A 59 -12.93 14.96 -0.48
N ARG A 60 -13.45 14.20 -1.43
CA ARG A 60 -14.03 12.87 -1.19
C ARG A 60 -12.97 11.89 -0.67
N ALA A 61 -11.79 11.88 -1.27
CA ALA A 61 -10.70 11.02 -0.83
C ALA A 61 -10.29 11.33 0.62
N GLU A 62 -10.19 12.59 0.98
CA GLU A 62 -9.86 12.98 2.35
C GLU A 62 -10.92 12.54 3.36
N GLU A 63 -12.20 12.71 3.02
CA GLU A 63 -13.30 12.30 3.85
C GLU A 63 -13.30 10.79 4.09
N ILE A 64 -13.12 10.01 3.03
CA ILE A 64 -13.06 8.55 3.11
C ILE A 64 -11.86 8.12 3.95
N TYR A 65 -10.70 8.72 3.73
CA TYR A 65 -9.49 8.43 4.49
C TYR A 65 -9.69 8.67 5.98
N ARG A 66 -10.28 9.81 6.37
CA ARG A 66 -10.57 10.10 7.76
C ARG A 66 -11.50 9.07 8.39
N SER A 67 -12.53 8.67 7.65
CA SER A 67 -13.46 7.63 8.09
C SER A 67 -12.75 6.30 8.32
N LEU A 68 -11.85 5.91 7.41
CA LEU A 68 -11.06 4.68 7.54
C LEU A 68 -10.13 4.71 8.75
N MET A 69 -9.52 5.85 9.02
CA MET A 69 -8.59 5.99 10.16
C MET A 69 -9.29 5.90 11.51
N LEU A 70 -10.61 6.05 11.55
CA LEU A 70 -11.40 5.83 12.76
C LEU A 70 -11.69 4.36 13.01
N SER A 71 -11.60 3.51 11.99
CA SER A 71 -11.76 2.06 12.12
C SER A 71 -10.42 1.44 12.54
N PRO A 72 -10.34 0.73 13.70
CA PRO A 72 -9.08 0.12 14.13
C PRO A 72 -8.49 -0.86 13.11
N SER A 73 -9.32 -1.70 12.48
CA SER A 73 -8.86 -2.68 11.50
C SER A 73 -8.39 -2.02 10.21
N ALA A 74 -9.11 -1.00 9.72
CA ALA A 74 -8.71 -0.27 8.53
C ALA A 74 -7.43 0.54 8.78
N ARG A 75 -7.31 1.17 9.93
CA ARG A 75 -6.11 1.91 10.32
C ARG A 75 -4.89 0.99 10.39
N ARG A 76 -5.04 -0.18 10.99
CA ARG A 76 -3.98 -1.19 11.06
C ARG A 76 -3.50 -1.57 9.64
N TYR A 77 -4.44 -1.81 8.74
CA TYR A 77 -4.13 -2.15 7.34
C TYR A 77 -3.39 -1.00 6.64
N ILE A 78 -3.88 0.22 6.76
CA ILE A 78 -3.28 1.39 6.11
C ILE A 78 -1.85 1.64 6.61
N LEU A 79 -1.63 1.54 7.91
CA LEU A 79 -0.30 1.72 8.50
C LEU A 79 0.66 0.60 8.09
N SER A 80 0.18 -0.64 8.02
CA SER A 80 0.98 -1.78 7.55
C SER A 80 1.36 -1.63 6.09
N GLU A 81 0.42 -1.18 5.26
CA GLU A 81 0.67 -0.91 3.84
C GLU A 81 1.72 0.18 3.65
N LYS A 82 1.64 1.26 4.42
CA LYS A 82 2.63 2.35 4.35
C LYS A 82 4.03 1.86 4.67
N LYS A 83 4.17 1.04 5.70
CA LYS A 83 5.47 0.45 6.07
C LYS A 83 6.02 -0.42 4.97
N LEU A 84 5.17 -1.27 4.38
CA LEU A 84 5.54 -2.15 3.30
C LEU A 84 5.97 -1.35 2.05
N LEU A 85 5.18 -0.36 1.66
CA LEU A 85 5.49 0.48 0.50
C LEU A 85 6.77 1.27 0.67
N LYS A 86 7.07 1.73 1.89
CA LYS A 86 8.33 2.41 2.17
C LYS A 86 9.53 1.50 1.94
N ILE A 87 9.45 0.26 2.41
CA ILE A 87 10.51 -0.73 2.21
C ILE A 87 10.70 -1.03 0.73
N ILE A 88 9.61 -1.22 -0.01
CA ILE A 88 9.65 -1.45 -1.44
C ILE A 88 10.31 -0.26 -2.15
N SER A 89 9.94 0.95 -1.78
CA SER A 89 10.53 2.19 -2.32
C SER A 89 12.03 2.26 -2.05
N ASP A 90 12.46 1.94 -0.83
CA ASP A 90 13.87 1.94 -0.45
C ASP A 90 14.66 0.90 -1.26
N ILE A 91 14.06 -0.27 -1.52
CA ILE A 91 14.68 -1.31 -2.33
C ILE A 91 14.87 -0.82 -3.77
N TYR A 92 13.85 -0.21 -4.36
CA TYR A 92 13.92 0.35 -5.71
C TYR A 92 15.00 1.43 -5.81
N GLU A 93 15.10 2.29 -4.81
CA GLU A 93 16.11 3.33 -4.77
C GLU A 93 17.53 2.74 -4.76
N LYS A 94 17.75 1.71 -3.94
CA LYS A 94 19.05 1.02 -3.88
C LYS A 94 19.40 0.32 -5.20
N ILE A 95 18.43 -0.31 -5.85
CA ILE A 95 18.63 -0.93 -7.16
C ILE A 95 19.00 0.13 -8.18
N GLY A 96 18.33 1.28 -8.16
CA GLY A 96 18.65 2.39 -9.05
C GLY A 96 20.06 2.93 -8.89
N GLN A 97 20.60 2.94 -7.67
CA GLN A 97 21.96 3.38 -7.38
C GLN A 97 23.03 2.41 -7.93
N ILE A 98 22.70 1.13 -8.00
CA ILE A 98 23.61 0.10 -8.53
C ILE A 98 23.63 0.14 -10.07
N MET A 99 22.55 0.50 -10.67
CA MET A 99 22.41 0.56 -12.11
C MET A 99 22.78 1.93 -12.68
#